data_53a9413d89bee8613239ad8c4e7e3caa
#
_entry.id   53a9413d89bee8613239ad8c4e7e3caa
#
_cell.length_a   1.000
_cell.length_b   1.000
_cell.length_c   1.000
_cell.angle_alpha   90.00
_cell.angle_beta   90.00
_cell.angle_gamma   90.00
#
_symmetry.space_group_name_H-M   'P 1'
#
loop_
_entity.id
_entity.type
_entity.pdbx_description
1 polymer ?
#
loop_
_entity_poly.entity_id
_entity_poly.type
_entity_poly.pdbx_seq_one_letter_code
_entity_poly.pdbx_strand_id
1 'polypeptide(L)'
;MPASPHNLHALDYSALAAKLPQNRAFSGRIIDVHTHIHGKEATKIYESAARLFGVRLTYSQTRLSEAPAVREVLKDSVRFVAIPNFSLPDKAHAFGPGYLDTIRGFREEQGARMIKLWNAPRTREWFTGPDRDDYVELDGKWRVAAAELAVSLGMMIKTHTADPDTWFTAKYTDRAKYGVKKEHYRGLEVMLKRFPVPWIAAHMGGNP
;
A
#
# COMPACT_ATOMS: atom_id res chain seq x y z
N MET A 1 22.59 -0.02 24.29
CA MET A 1 22.87 1.16 23.43
C MET A 1 21.75 2.16 23.65
N PRO A 2 22.03 3.45 23.81
CA PRO A 2 20.96 4.44 23.88
C PRO A 2 20.17 4.40 22.60
N ALA A 3 18.83 4.42 22.70
CA ALA A 3 17.94 4.42 21.56
C ALA A 3 18.26 5.64 20.67
N SER A 4 18.46 5.40 19.37
CA SER A 4 18.59 6.49 18.40
C SER A 4 17.32 7.36 18.48
N PRO A 5 17.42 8.70 18.48
CA PRO A 5 16.26 9.58 18.47
C PRO A 5 15.35 9.37 17.24
N HIS A 6 15.81 8.61 16.25
CA HIS A 6 15.04 8.22 15.06
C HIS A 6 14.49 6.79 15.13
N ASN A 7 14.73 6.06 16.22
CA ASN A 7 14.15 4.73 16.39
C ASN A 7 12.73 4.84 16.95
N LEU A 8 11.75 5.01 16.07
CA LEU A 8 10.33 5.10 16.44
C LEU A 8 9.81 3.85 17.16
N HIS A 9 10.47 2.70 17.01
CA HIS A 9 10.10 1.47 17.71
C HIS A 9 10.50 1.45 19.19
N ALA A 10 11.39 2.33 19.60
CA ALA A 10 11.82 2.48 20.99
C ALA A 10 11.07 3.60 21.75
N LEU A 11 10.07 4.23 21.13
CA LEU A 11 9.27 5.25 21.80
C LEU A 11 8.32 4.61 22.81
N ASP A 12 8.29 5.16 24.01
CA ASP A 12 7.23 4.87 24.96
C ASP A 12 5.96 5.63 24.55
N TYR A 13 5.10 4.93 23.83
CA TYR A 13 3.84 5.49 23.35
C TYR A 13 2.90 5.87 24.49
N SER A 14 2.99 5.22 25.65
CA SER A 14 2.20 5.59 26.83
C SER A 14 2.63 6.94 27.40
N ALA A 15 3.93 7.17 27.47
CA ALA A 15 4.49 8.48 27.89
C ALA A 15 4.18 9.57 26.86
N LEU A 16 4.17 9.26 25.58
CA LEU A 16 3.74 10.20 24.53
C LEU A 16 2.25 10.55 24.65
N ALA A 17 1.41 9.56 24.95
CA ALA A 17 -0.02 9.80 25.14
C ALA A 17 -0.32 10.73 26.29
N ALA A 18 0.40 10.58 27.39
CA ALA A 18 0.24 11.46 28.54
C ALA A 18 0.58 12.94 28.24
N LYS A 19 1.39 13.18 27.18
CA LYS A 19 1.77 14.52 26.71
C LYS A 19 0.84 15.07 25.63
N LEU A 20 -0.06 14.25 25.07
CA LEU A 20 -1.03 14.75 24.08
C LEU A 20 -2.04 15.69 24.76
N PRO A 21 -2.44 16.78 24.08
CA PRO A 21 -3.47 17.67 24.62
C PRO A 21 -4.72 16.87 24.95
N GLN A 22 -5.26 17.06 26.15
CA GLN A 22 -6.51 16.43 26.60
C GLN A 22 -7.68 16.84 25.69
N ASN A 23 -7.60 18.00 25.06
CA ASN A 23 -8.57 18.48 24.08
C ASN A 23 -8.07 18.11 22.67
N ARG A 24 -8.43 16.92 22.19
CA ARG A 24 -8.21 16.58 20.78
C ARG A 24 -9.07 17.49 19.92
N ALA A 25 -8.45 18.11 18.92
CA ALA A 25 -9.16 18.91 17.91
C ALA A 25 -10.18 18.07 17.11
N PHE A 26 -10.06 16.74 17.18
CA PHE A 26 -10.94 15.80 16.50
C PHE A 26 -11.37 14.69 17.47
N SER A 27 -12.69 14.60 17.71
CA SER A 27 -13.32 13.56 18.54
C SER A 27 -13.95 12.41 17.75
N GLY A 28 -13.89 12.49 16.41
CA GLY A 28 -14.46 11.48 15.51
C GLY A 28 -13.66 10.18 15.43
N ARG A 29 -14.16 9.24 14.63
CA ARG A 29 -13.48 7.98 14.37
C ARG A 29 -12.34 8.20 13.36
N ILE A 30 -11.15 7.76 13.71
CA ILE A 30 -10.02 7.75 12.79
C ILE A 30 -9.99 6.41 12.06
N ILE A 31 -9.86 6.47 10.73
CA ILE A 31 -9.66 5.31 9.88
C ILE A 31 -8.27 5.43 9.28
N ASP A 32 -7.39 4.48 9.61
CA ASP A 32 -6.08 4.37 8.96
C ASP A 32 -6.26 3.62 7.63
N VAL A 33 -6.17 4.35 6.53
CA VAL A 33 -6.38 3.78 5.20
C VAL A 33 -5.09 3.26 4.56
N HIS A 34 -3.92 3.44 5.20
CA HIS A 34 -2.64 3.06 4.62
C HIS A 34 -1.61 2.67 5.67
N THR A 35 -1.60 1.41 6.05
CA THR A 35 -0.55 0.85 6.89
C THR A 35 -0.02 -0.46 6.32
N HIS A 36 1.19 -0.83 6.74
CA HIS A 36 1.85 -2.09 6.42
C HIS A 36 2.12 -2.83 7.72
N ILE A 37 1.42 -3.94 7.96
CA ILE A 37 1.57 -4.74 9.17
C ILE A 37 1.94 -6.16 8.76
N HIS A 38 3.04 -6.65 9.29
CA HIS A 38 3.56 -7.98 9.01
C HIS A 38 3.89 -8.71 10.31
N GLY A 39 3.27 -9.88 10.52
CA GLY A 39 3.50 -10.73 11.68
C GLY A 39 2.81 -10.26 12.96
N LYS A 40 2.75 -11.18 13.93
CA LYS A 40 1.97 -11.02 15.16
C LYS A 40 2.53 -9.94 16.10
N GLU A 41 3.84 -9.84 16.23
CA GLU A 41 4.46 -8.88 17.15
C GLU A 41 4.32 -7.43 16.66
N ALA A 42 4.56 -7.19 15.37
CA ALA A 42 4.31 -5.87 14.79
C ALA A 42 2.84 -5.46 14.91
N THR A 43 1.92 -6.43 14.83
CA THR A 43 0.48 -6.17 14.98
C THR A 43 0.12 -5.74 16.40
N LYS A 44 0.71 -6.34 17.44
CA LYS A 44 0.49 -5.93 18.84
C LYS A 44 0.98 -4.50 19.11
N ILE A 45 2.15 -4.16 18.55
CA ILE A 45 2.70 -2.80 18.65
C ILE A 45 1.75 -1.81 17.97
N TYR A 46 1.31 -2.14 16.76
CA TYR A 46 0.35 -1.31 16.03
C TYR A 46 -0.98 -1.17 16.78
N GLU A 47 -1.53 -2.26 17.33
CA GLU A 47 -2.77 -2.24 18.11
C GLU A 47 -2.69 -1.26 19.28
N SER A 48 -1.58 -1.29 20.02
CA SER A 48 -1.35 -0.39 21.15
C SER A 48 -1.34 1.07 20.71
N ALA A 49 -0.64 1.39 19.63
CA ALA A 49 -0.61 2.73 19.05
C ALA A 49 -1.99 3.15 18.51
N ALA A 50 -2.67 2.27 17.78
CA ALA A 50 -4.00 2.51 17.21
C ALA A 50 -5.02 2.86 18.30
N ARG A 51 -5.02 2.09 19.39
CA ARG A 51 -5.88 2.35 20.55
C ARG A 51 -5.60 3.72 21.17
N LEU A 52 -4.33 4.04 21.33
CA LEU A 52 -3.86 5.28 21.90
C LEU A 52 -4.32 6.51 21.11
N PHE A 53 -4.17 6.45 19.80
CA PHE A 53 -4.52 7.55 18.90
C PHE A 53 -5.98 7.52 18.43
N GLY A 54 -6.79 6.55 18.87
CA GLY A 54 -8.21 6.47 18.56
C GLY A 54 -8.52 5.98 17.15
N VAL A 55 -7.57 5.23 16.54
CA VAL A 55 -7.83 4.54 15.27
C VAL A 55 -8.83 3.41 15.50
N ARG A 56 -9.92 3.42 14.76
CA ARG A 56 -11.04 2.47 14.92
C ARG A 56 -11.09 1.42 13.83
N LEU A 57 -10.52 1.72 12.68
CA LEU A 57 -10.47 0.82 11.55
C LEU A 57 -9.15 1.03 10.79
N THR A 58 -8.55 -0.07 10.37
CA THR A 58 -7.26 -0.09 9.69
C THR A 58 -7.36 -0.86 8.39
N TYR A 59 -6.90 -0.28 7.30
CA TYR A 59 -6.72 -0.95 6.01
C TYR A 59 -5.25 -1.35 5.86
N SER A 60 -4.95 -2.62 6.18
CA SER A 60 -3.58 -3.13 6.20
C SER A 60 -3.17 -3.76 4.88
N GLN A 61 -2.00 -3.41 4.42
CA GLN A 61 -1.29 -4.00 3.29
C GLN A 61 -0.39 -5.13 3.84
N THR A 62 -1.00 -6.23 4.19
CA THR A 62 -0.39 -7.44 4.76
C THR A 62 -0.29 -8.51 3.67
N ARG A 63 0.70 -9.37 3.70
CA ARG A 63 0.72 -10.56 2.81
C ARG A 63 -0.46 -11.47 3.12
N LEU A 64 -1.03 -12.12 2.11
CA LEU A 64 -2.18 -13.01 2.30
C LEU A 64 -1.89 -14.10 3.35
N SER A 65 -0.71 -14.72 3.28
CA SER A 65 -0.28 -15.74 4.24
C SER A 65 -0.16 -15.26 5.69
N GLU A 66 0.00 -13.96 5.92
CA GLU A 66 0.14 -13.37 7.27
C GLU A 66 -1.18 -12.75 7.76
N ALA A 67 -2.17 -12.59 6.87
CA ALA A 67 -3.45 -11.96 7.20
C ALA A 67 -4.17 -12.64 8.38
N PRO A 68 -4.20 -13.98 8.53
CA PRO A 68 -4.82 -14.61 9.68
C PRO A 68 -4.20 -14.19 11.02
N ALA A 69 -2.87 -14.10 11.10
CA ALA A 69 -2.16 -13.68 12.31
C ALA A 69 -2.43 -12.22 12.69
N VAL A 70 -2.55 -11.35 11.70
CA VAL A 70 -2.93 -9.94 11.92
C VAL A 70 -4.38 -9.84 12.37
N ARG A 71 -5.28 -10.60 11.76
CA ARG A 71 -6.71 -10.64 12.15
C ARG A 71 -6.91 -11.18 13.55
N GLU A 72 -6.12 -12.16 13.98
CA GLU A 72 -6.19 -12.72 15.34
C GLU A 72 -6.04 -11.60 16.40
N VAL A 73 -5.18 -10.63 16.16
CA VAL A 73 -4.93 -9.51 17.08
C VAL A 73 -5.94 -8.37 16.88
N LEU A 74 -6.10 -7.87 15.66
CA LEU A 74 -6.91 -6.68 15.38
C LEU A 74 -8.41 -6.97 15.22
N LYS A 75 -8.80 -8.23 15.04
CA LYS A 75 -10.20 -8.69 14.92
C LYS A 75 -10.98 -7.87 13.88
N ASP A 76 -12.09 -7.30 14.28
CA ASP A 76 -12.99 -6.52 13.41
C ASP A 76 -12.46 -5.12 13.06
N SER A 77 -11.40 -4.68 13.71
CA SER A 77 -10.77 -3.38 13.43
C SER A 77 -9.79 -3.41 12.26
N VAL A 78 -9.63 -4.53 11.57
CA VAL A 78 -8.81 -4.62 10.37
C VAL A 78 -9.62 -4.98 9.12
N ARG A 79 -9.25 -4.36 8.02
CA ARG A 79 -9.58 -4.74 6.63
C ARG A 79 -8.27 -4.88 5.86
N PHE A 80 -8.22 -5.83 4.95
CA PHE A 80 -7.02 -6.03 4.15
C PHE A 80 -7.14 -5.36 2.78
N VAL A 81 -5.99 -4.94 2.29
CA VAL A 81 -5.79 -4.46 0.93
C VAL A 81 -4.99 -5.52 0.20
N ALA A 82 -5.52 -6.04 -0.91
CA ALA A 82 -4.79 -7.02 -1.70
C ALA A 82 -3.55 -6.37 -2.34
N ILE A 83 -2.40 -6.96 -2.09
CA ILE A 83 -1.09 -6.52 -2.58
C ILE A 83 -0.40 -7.67 -3.31
N PRO A 84 0.46 -7.40 -4.29
CA PRO A 84 1.33 -8.42 -4.85
C PRO A 84 2.22 -9.06 -3.78
N ASN A 85 2.61 -10.30 -3.96
CA ASN A 85 3.58 -10.93 -3.07
C ASN A 85 5.00 -10.46 -3.40
N PHE A 86 5.40 -9.33 -2.83
CA PHE A 86 6.70 -8.71 -3.05
C PHE A 86 7.91 -9.59 -2.68
N SER A 87 7.69 -10.64 -1.87
CA SER A 87 8.76 -11.53 -1.41
C SER A 87 9.11 -12.62 -2.41
N LEU A 88 8.24 -12.88 -3.41
CA LEU A 88 8.53 -13.89 -4.42
C LEU A 88 9.74 -13.48 -5.27
N PRO A 89 10.69 -14.40 -5.52
CA PRO A 89 11.80 -14.15 -6.44
C PRO A 89 11.33 -13.86 -7.86
N ASP A 90 10.37 -14.62 -8.36
CA ASP A 90 9.73 -14.42 -9.66
C ASP A 90 8.81 -13.20 -9.61
N LYS A 91 9.35 -12.05 -10.00
CA LYS A 91 8.61 -10.79 -10.01
C LYS A 91 7.56 -10.77 -11.13
N ALA A 92 7.79 -11.41 -12.26
CA ALA A 92 6.83 -11.47 -13.35
C ALA A 92 5.57 -12.23 -12.92
N HIS A 93 5.72 -13.37 -12.26
CA HIS A 93 4.58 -14.05 -11.65
C HIS A 93 3.92 -13.20 -10.56
N ALA A 94 4.71 -12.66 -9.63
CA ALA A 94 4.19 -11.91 -8.48
C ALA A 94 3.39 -10.66 -8.85
N PHE A 95 3.75 -9.98 -9.93
CA PHE A 95 3.08 -8.76 -10.41
C PHE A 95 2.16 -8.99 -11.62
N GLY A 96 2.16 -10.21 -12.15
CA GLY A 96 1.35 -10.68 -13.25
C GLY A 96 0.24 -11.63 -12.76
N PRO A 97 0.22 -12.89 -13.27
CA PRO A 97 -0.86 -13.85 -12.95
C PRO A 97 -0.99 -14.14 -11.46
N GLY A 98 0.10 -14.26 -10.73
CA GLY A 98 0.07 -14.51 -9.29
C GLY A 98 -0.56 -13.37 -8.49
N TYR A 99 -0.54 -12.14 -9.00
CA TYR A 99 -1.28 -11.06 -8.37
C TYR A 99 -2.79 -11.21 -8.53
N LEU A 100 -3.25 -11.66 -9.70
CA LEU A 100 -4.68 -11.93 -9.92
C LEU A 100 -5.19 -13.01 -8.96
N ASP A 101 -4.41 -14.06 -8.75
CA ASP A 101 -4.75 -15.11 -7.78
C ASP A 101 -4.75 -14.58 -6.35
N THR A 102 -3.78 -13.73 -6.02
CA THR A 102 -3.73 -13.06 -4.72
C THR A 102 -4.95 -12.16 -4.48
N ILE A 103 -5.44 -11.42 -5.49
CA ILE A 103 -6.66 -10.61 -5.39
C ILE A 103 -7.87 -11.50 -5.08
N ARG A 104 -8.04 -12.64 -5.77
CA ARG A 104 -9.10 -13.60 -5.50
C ARG A 104 -9.02 -14.14 -4.08
N GLY A 105 -7.83 -14.62 -3.67
CA GLY A 105 -7.60 -15.13 -2.31
C GLY A 105 -7.95 -14.10 -1.23
N PHE A 106 -7.51 -12.85 -1.37
CA PHE A 106 -7.90 -11.80 -0.44
C PHE A 106 -9.41 -11.54 -0.41
N ARG A 107 -10.06 -11.60 -1.56
CA ARG A 107 -11.51 -11.41 -1.64
C ARG A 107 -12.27 -12.54 -0.95
N GLU A 108 -11.89 -13.77 -1.21
CA GLU A 108 -12.55 -14.98 -0.73
C GLU A 108 -12.26 -15.25 0.75
N GLU A 109 -10.98 -15.23 1.15
CA GLU A 109 -10.56 -15.61 2.49
C GLU A 109 -10.70 -14.46 3.51
N GLN A 110 -10.47 -13.23 3.08
CA GLN A 110 -10.38 -12.07 3.97
C GLN A 110 -11.51 -11.04 3.77
N GLY A 111 -12.38 -11.24 2.79
CA GLY A 111 -13.45 -10.29 2.46
C GLY A 111 -12.92 -8.91 2.01
N ALA A 112 -11.71 -8.87 1.44
CA ALA A 112 -11.09 -7.62 1.04
C ALA A 112 -11.93 -6.90 -0.02
N ARG A 113 -11.97 -5.56 0.08
CA ARG A 113 -12.69 -4.69 -0.85
C ARG A 113 -11.79 -3.63 -1.48
N MET A 114 -10.50 -3.85 -1.45
CA MET A 114 -9.52 -2.91 -2.00
C MET A 114 -8.29 -3.66 -2.49
N ILE A 115 -7.79 -3.27 -3.65
CA ILE A 115 -6.49 -3.70 -4.19
C ILE A 115 -5.48 -2.56 -4.13
N LYS A 116 -4.18 -2.88 -4.20
CA LYS A 116 -3.09 -1.89 -4.33
C LYS A 116 -2.37 -2.06 -5.65
N LEU A 117 -2.43 -1.05 -6.48
CA LEU A 117 -1.55 -0.91 -7.63
C LEU A 117 -0.31 -0.12 -7.21
N TRP A 118 0.81 -0.82 -7.05
CA TRP A 118 2.08 -0.18 -6.71
C TRP A 118 2.86 0.11 -7.98
N ASN A 119 3.01 1.39 -8.28
CA ASN A 119 3.63 1.89 -9.51
C ASN A 119 4.75 2.91 -9.23
N ALA A 120 5.66 2.55 -8.32
CA ALA A 120 6.85 3.34 -8.07
C ALA A 120 7.86 3.19 -9.22
N PRO A 121 8.66 4.23 -9.54
CA PRO A 121 9.72 4.16 -10.57
C PRO A 121 10.69 2.99 -10.35
N ARG A 122 10.87 2.59 -9.10
CA ARG A 122 11.71 1.45 -8.71
C ARG A 122 11.28 0.11 -9.33
N THR A 123 10.03 -0.07 -9.72
CA THR A 123 9.58 -1.30 -10.40
C THR A 123 10.39 -1.58 -11.66
N ARG A 124 10.93 -0.54 -12.30
CA ARG A 124 11.79 -0.64 -13.48
C ARG A 124 13.17 -1.27 -13.24
N GLU A 125 13.52 -1.53 -11.98
CA GLU A 125 14.70 -2.30 -11.62
C GLU A 125 14.48 -3.81 -11.77
N TRP A 126 13.24 -4.25 -11.72
CA TRP A 126 12.86 -5.66 -11.70
C TRP A 126 12.46 -6.19 -13.06
N PHE A 127 12.07 -5.31 -13.96
CA PHE A 127 11.57 -5.69 -15.28
C PHE A 127 12.41 -5.07 -16.37
N THR A 128 12.96 -5.94 -17.22
CA THR A 128 13.77 -5.57 -18.37
C THR A 128 13.26 -6.36 -19.59
N GLY A 129 13.60 -5.90 -20.79
CA GLY A 129 13.18 -6.58 -22.01
C GLY A 129 11.92 -5.98 -22.64
N PRO A 130 11.39 -6.62 -23.70
CA PRO A 130 10.31 -6.07 -24.51
C PRO A 130 8.97 -5.94 -23.75
N ASP A 131 8.69 -6.83 -22.81
CA ASP A 131 7.43 -6.87 -22.06
C ASP A 131 7.48 -6.00 -20.79
N ARG A 132 8.53 -5.21 -20.60
CA ARG A 132 8.71 -4.39 -19.39
C ARG A 132 7.48 -3.54 -19.06
N ASP A 133 6.94 -2.87 -20.04
CA ASP A 133 5.88 -1.90 -19.87
C ASP A 133 4.56 -2.55 -19.43
N ASP A 134 4.35 -3.83 -19.73
CA ASP A 134 3.23 -4.63 -19.23
C ASP A 134 3.20 -4.71 -17.70
N TYR A 135 4.37 -4.62 -17.05
CA TYR A 135 4.54 -4.75 -15.60
C TYR A 135 4.79 -3.42 -14.90
N VAL A 136 5.41 -2.44 -15.57
CA VAL A 136 5.86 -1.20 -14.90
C VAL A 136 4.93 -0.02 -15.10
N GLU A 137 4.20 0.03 -16.22
CA GLU A 137 3.27 1.12 -16.45
C GLU A 137 1.95 0.87 -15.71
N LEU A 138 1.34 1.96 -15.20
CA LEU A 138 0.09 1.83 -14.45
C LEU A 138 -1.07 1.40 -15.34
N ASP A 139 -1.05 1.79 -16.60
CA ASP A 139 -1.96 1.36 -17.66
C ASP A 139 -1.44 0.17 -18.47
N GLY A 140 -0.38 -0.50 -18.00
CA GLY A 140 0.15 -1.72 -18.57
C GLY A 140 -0.77 -2.93 -18.33
N LYS A 141 -0.56 -3.97 -19.15
CA LYS A 141 -1.40 -5.17 -19.21
C LYS A 141 -1.81 -5.72 -17.83
N TRP A 142 -0.85 -5.94 -16.94
CA TRP A 142 -1.11 -6.60 -15.67
C TRP A 142 -1.79 -5.71 -14.63
N ARG A 143 -1.54 -4.39 -14.68
CA ARG A 143 -2.27 -3.43 -13.84
C ARG A 143 -3.71 -3.27 -14.29
N VAL A 144 -3.92 -3.25 -15.61
CA VAL A 144 -5.26 -3.24 -16.21
C VAL A 144 -6.02 -4.51 -15.84
N ALA A 145 -5.42 -5.69 -16.02
CA ALA A 145 -6.06 -6.96 -15.64
C ALA A 145 -6.42 -7.03 -14.15
N ALA A 146 -5.53 -6.53 -13.28
CA ALA A 146 -5.81 -6.44 -11.85
C ALA A 146 -6.97 -5.48 -11.53
N ALA A 147 -7.05 -4.34 -12.22
CA ALA A 147 -8.14 -3.39 -12.06
C ALA A 147 -9.47 -3.96 -12.57
N GLU A 148 -9.49 -4.63 -13.73
CA GLU A 148 -10.67 -5.32 -14.28
C GLU A 148 -11.21 -6.37 -13.31
N LEU A 149 -10.31 -7.21 -12.77
CA LEU A 149 -10.68 -8.20 -11.77
C LEU A 149 -11.23 -7.54 -10.50
N ALA A 150 -10.56 -6.50 -10.00
CA ALA A 150 -11.02 -5.78 -8.80
C ALA A 150 -12.43 -5.21 -9.00
N VAL A 151 -12.68 -4.55 -10.12
CA VAL A 151 -14.00 -3.99 -10.46
C VAL A 151 -15.06 -5.10 -10.55
N SER A 152 -14.76 -6.22 -11.20
CA SER A 152 -15.69 -7.37 -11.30
C SER A 152 -16.03 -7.97 -9.92
N LEU A 153 -15.13 -7.85 -8.95
CA LEU A 153 -15.31 -8.30 -7.56
C LEU A 153 -15.91 -7.24 -6.63
N GLY A 154 -16.29 -6.07 -7.17
CA GLY A 154 -16.82 -4.95 -6.38
C GLY A 154 -15.79 -4.33 -5.44
N MET A 155 -14.51 -4.31 -5.84
CA MET A 155 -13.41 -3.76 -5.06
C MET A 155 -13.02 -2.37 -5.58
N MET A 156 -12.58 -1.52 -4.66
CA MET A 156 -11.98 -0.21 -4.97
C MET A 156 -10.48 -0.34 -5.18
N ILE A 157 -9.87 0.68 -5.74
CA ILE A 157 -8.45 0.68 -6.10
C ILE A 157 -7.69 1.71 -5.26
N LYS A 158 -6.56 1.29 -4.71
CA LYS A 158 -5.55 2.18 -4.15
C LYS A 158 -4.34 2.17 -5.08
N THR A 159 -3.77 3.33 -5.33
CA THR A 159 -2.55 3.44 -6.15
C THR A 159 -1.43 4.18 -5.43
N HIS A 160 -0.21 3.73 -5.67
CA HIS A 160 1.02 4.47 -5.45
C HIS A 160 1.56 4.80 -6.85
N THR A 161 1.44 6.04 -7.28
CA THR A 161 1.71 6.40 -8.68
C THR A 161 3.12 6.88 -8.91
N ALA A 162 3.69 7.62 -7.98
CA ALA A 162 5.04 8.15 -8.06
C ALA A 162 5.63 8.33 -6.66
N ASP A 163 6.92 8.60 -6.60
CA ASP A 163 7.65 8.91 -5.37
C ASP A 163 7.84 10.44 -5.22
N PRO A 164 8.24 10.94 -4.03
CA PRO A 164 8.51 12.36 -3.81
C PRO A 164 9.57 12.94 -4.76
N ASP A 165 9.49 14.25 -5.03
CA ASP A 165 10.43 14.96 -5.92
C ASP A 165 11.89 14.80 -5.50
N THR A 166 12.14 14.75 -4.18
CA THR A 166 13.48 14.49 -3.62
C THR A 166 14.08 13.14 -4.07
N TRP A 167 13.24 12.15 -4.36
CA TRP A 167 13.71 10.86 -4.87
C TRP A 167 14.09 10.94 -6.35
N PHE A 168 13.39 11.73 -7.16
CA PHE A 168 13.74 11.94 -8.56
C PHE A 168 15.04 12.75 -8.72
N THR A 169 15.38 13.58 -7.73
CA THR A 169 16.65 14.31 -7.73
C THR A 169 17.81 13.51 -7.13
N ALA A 170 17.55 12.58 -6.20
CA ALA A 170 18.60 11.87 -5.44
C ALA A 170 18.77 10.39 -5.80
N LYS A 171 17.68 9.69 -6.17
CA LYS A 171 17.68 8.24 -6.39
C LYS A 171 17.38 7.85 -7.84
N TYR A 172 16.43 8.53 -8.48
CA TYR A 172 15.98 8.23 -9.85
C TYR A 172 16.62 9.17 -10.87
N THR A 173 17.93 9.39 -10.74
CA THR A 173 18.70 10.32 -11.58
C THR A 173 18.86 9.86 -13.02
N ASP A 174 18.82 8.55 -13.27
CA ASP A 174 18.80 7.97 -14.61
C ASP A 174 17.40 8.09 -15.21
N ARG A 175 17.18 9.18 -15.96
CA ARG A 175 15.90 9.46 -16.61
C ARG A 175 15.54 8.46 -17.70
N ALA A 176 16.49 7.85 -18.36
CA ALA A 176 16.22 6.84 -19.39
C ALA A 176 15.62 5.58 -18.74
N LYS A 177 16.08 5.24 -17.55
CA LYS A 177 15.59 4.09 -16.78
C LYS A 177 14.29 4.39 -16.04
N TYR A 178 14.23 5.48 -15.28
CA TYR A 178 13.14 5.75 -14.34
C TYR A 178 12.06 6.69 -14.88
N GLY A 179 12.31 7.37 -16.00
CA GLY A 179 11.44 8.44 -16.50
C GLY A 179 11.52 9.72 -15.66
N VAL A 180 10.62 10.63 -15.91
CA VAL A 180 10.42 11.82 -15.07
C VAL A 180 9.07 11.73 -14.36
N LYS A 181 8.96 12.33 -13.18
CA LYS A 181 7.77 12.21 -12.32
C LYS A 181 6.46 12.44 -13.06
N LYS A 182 6.39 13.48 -13.91
CA LYS A 182 5.19 13.83 -14.66
C LYS A 182 4.67 12.69 -15.55
N GLU A 183 5.56 11.88 -16.12
CA GLU A 183 5.19 10.77 -17.02
C GLU A 183 4.43 9.67 -16.29
N HIS A 184 4.74 9.43 -15.02
CA HIS A 184 4.06 8.41 -14.22
C HIS A 184 2.57 8.71 -13.98
N TYR A 185 2.13 9.97 -14.07
CA TYR A 185 0.72 10.33 -13.92
C TYR A 185 -0.12 10.07 -15.16
N ARG A 186 0.50 9.93 -16.34
CA ARG A 186 -0.21 9.63 -17.59
C ARG A 186 -1.00 8.33 -17.49
N GLY A 187 -0.37 7.27 -17.00
CA GLY A 187 -1.06 5.99 -16.78
C GLY A 187 -2.20 6.11 -15.76
N LEU A 188 -2.05 6.95 -14.72
CA LEU A 188 -3.12 7.19 -13.76
C LEU A 188 -4.34 7.85 -14.42
N GLU A 189 -4.13 8.85 -15.27
CA GLU A 189 -5.23 9.51 -16.00
C GLU A 189 -6.00 8.53 -16.90
N VAL A 190 -5.28 7.64 -17.59
CA VAL A 190 -5.90 6.58 -18.41
C VAL A 190 -6.74 5.66 -17.55
N MET A 191 -6.18 5.19 -16.43
CA MET A 191 -6.86 4.24 -15.53
C MET A 191 -8.08 4.85 -14.84
N LEU A 192 -8.02 6.11 -14.41
CA LEU A 192 -9.16 6.81 -13.82
C LEU A 192 -10.34 6.96 -14.80
N LYS A 193 -10.04 7.22 -16.07
CA LYS A 193 -11.07 7.31 -17.12
C LYS A 193 -11.69 5.94 -17.44
N ARG A 194 -10.85 4.88 -17.43
CA ARG A 194 -11.28 3.51 -17.77
C ARG A 194 -12.09 2.85 -16.66
N PHE A 195 -11.75 3.11 -15.40
CA PHE A 195 -12.34 2.45 -14.23
C PHE A 195 -12.97 3.48 -13.27
N PRO A 196 -14.25 3.86 -13.49
CA PRO A 196 -14.97 4.85 -12.69
C PRO A 196 -15.45 4.26 -11.36
N VAL A 197 -14.51 3.77 -10.55
CA VAL A 197 -14.70 3.27 -9.18
C VAL A 197 -13.99 4.19 -8.18
N PRO A 198 -14.23 4.07 -6.88
CA PRO A 198 -13.46 4.84 -5.90
C PRO A 198 -11.96 4.49 -5.94
N TRP A 199 -11.12 5.52 -5.99
CA TRP A 199 -9.66 5.42 -5.93
C TRP A 199 -9.12 6.11 -4.69
N ILE A 200 -8.09 5.53 -4.11
CA ILE A 200 -7.29 6.15 -3.04
C ILE A 200 -5.89 6.42 -3.58
N ALA A 201 -5.51 7.68 -3.66
CA ALA A 201 -4.14 8.09 -3.98
C ALA A 201 -3.27 8.01 -2.72
N ALA A 202 -2.43 6.99 -2.63
CA ALA A 202 -1.47 6.86 -1.54
C ALA A 202 -0.43 7.99 -1.60
N HIS A 203 0.05 8.43 -0.43
CA HIS A 203 1.06 9.48 -0.33
C HIS A 203 0.66 10.77 -1.06
N MET A 204 -0.61 11.15 -0.95
CA MET A 204 -1.17 12.34 -1.63
C MET A 204 -0.92 12.32 -3.16
N GLY A 205 -0.91 11.12 -3.77
CA GLY A 205 -0.61 10.95 -5.19
C GLY A 205 0.88 11.08 -5.53
N GLY A 206 1.78 10.89 -4.56
CA GLY A 206 3.22 11.05 -4.77
C GLY A 206 3.71 12.50 -4.67
N ASN A 207 2.83 13.42 -4.29
CA ASN A 207 3.24 14.79 -4.01
C ASN A 207 3.72 14.90 -2.55
N PRO A 208 4.84 15.59 -2.28
CA PRO A 208 5.37 15.75 -0.93
C PRO A 208 4.46 16.57 -0.02
#